data_96e80b928d05fb12b8e599d779543c57
#
_entry.id   96e80b928d05fb12b8e599d779543c57
#
_cell.length_a   1.000
_cell.length_b   1.000
_cell.length_c   1.000
_cell.angle_alpha   90.00
_cell.angle_beta   90.00
_cell.angle_gamma   90.00
#
_symmetry.space_group_name_H-M   'P 1'
#
loop_
_entity.id
_entity.type
_entity.pdbx_description
1 polymer ?
#
loop_
_entity_poly.entity_id
_entity_poly.type
_entity_poly.pdbx_seq_one_letter_code
_entity_poly.pdbx_strand_id
1 'polypeptide(L)'
;MPAECTGSFAGIANPHAIGPILPGETVLDIGCGAGTDLLLAARKVGPSGRAIGVDMTEAMRDRARVSAAAVGLTNVEVHRADATALPLSDVSVDVVISNGVLNLVPEKEKAFIEIRRVLRPGGRLQLADIVLDAELGEDVRRNIDLWTG
;
A
#
# COMPACT_ATOMS: atom_id res chain seq x y z
N MET A 1 5.65 0.63 16.92
CA MET A 1 4.72 1.30 15.99
C MET A 1 3.86 2.27 16.79
N PRO A 2 3.58 3.49 16.31
CA PRO A 2 2.65 4.40 16.98
C PRO A 2 1.24 3.82 17.04
N ALA A 3 0.52 4.10 18.14
CA ALA A 3 -0.84 3.59 18.34
C ALA A 3 -1.82 4.09 17.25
N GLU A 4 -1.57 5.29 16.73
CA GLU A 4 -2.35 5.90 15.64
C GLU A 4 -2.30 5.09 14.34
N CYS A 5 -1.20 4.38 14.08
CA CYS A 5 -1.08 3.50 12.91
C CYS A 5 -1.81 2.19 13.13
N THR A 6 -1.66 1.59 14.33
CA THR A 6 -2.16 0.23 14.58
C THR A 6 -3.65 0.19 14.90
N GLY A 7 -4.20 1.26 15.49
CA GLY A 7 -5.61 1.34 15.87
C GLY A 7 -6.62 1.41 14.70
N SER A 8 -6.16 1.71 13.49
CA SER A 8 -6.98 1.76 12.26
C SER A 8 -6.47 0.82 11.16
N PHE A 9 -5.63 -0.15 11.54
CA PHE A 9 -5.09 -1.11 10.58
C PHE A 9 -6.15 -2.15 10.20
N ALA A 10 -6.55 -2.15 8.95
CA ALA A 10 -7.52 -3.08 8.35
C ALA A 10 -6.84 -4.08 7.38
N GLY A 11 -5.54 -4.30 7.52
CA GLY A 11 -4.79 -5.22 6.67
C GLY A 11 -5.16 -6.68 6.90
N ILE A 12 -5.12 -7.47 5.83
CA ILE A 12 -5.57 -8.86 5.80
C ILE A 12 -4.45 -9.82 6.22
N ALA A 13 -3.22 -9.51 5.83
CA ALA A 13 -2.05 -10.31 6.10
C ALA A 13 -0.78 -9.44 6.22
N ASN A 14 0.38 -10.06 6.20
CA ASN A 14 1.67 -9.36 6.26
C ASN A 14 2.38 -9.40 4.91
N PRO A 15 2.27 -8.34 4.07
CA PRO A 15 2.94 -8.31 2.77
C PRO A 15 4.47 -8.37 2.89
N HIS A 16 5.03 -7.95 4.04
CA HIS A 16 6.46 -8.01 4.30
C HIS A 16 7.01 -9.43 4.56
N ALA A 17 6.14 -10.43 4.69
CA ALA A 17 6.53 -11.84 4.82
C ALA A 17 6.65 -12.54 3.47
N ILE A 18 6.14 -11.95 2.38
CA ILE A 18 6.12 -12.54 1.04
C ILE A 18 7.52 -12.57 0.44
N GLY A 19 8.30 -11.53 0.67
CA GLY A 19 9.66 -11.43 0.15
C GLY A 19 10.48 -10.35 0.85
N PRO A 20 11.80 -10.32 0.63
CA PRO A 20 12.66 -9.33 1.26
C PRO A 20 12.39 -7.93 0.71
N ILE A 21 12.46 -6.94 1.58
CA ILE A 21 12.65 -5.53 1.26
C ILE A 21 14.06 -5.18 1.71
N LEU A 22 14.90 -4.70 0.79
CA LEU A 22 16.32 -4.52 1.00
C LEU A 22 16.68 -3.06 1.31
N PRO A 23 17.77 -2.80 2.05
CA PRO A 23 18.28 -1.46 2.22
C PRO A 23 18.54 -0.74 0.89
N GLY A 24 18.15 0.53 0.80
CA GLY A 24 18.34 1.37 -0.39
C GLY A 24 17.22 1.25 -1.44
N GLU A 25 16.30 0.30 -1.31
CA GLU A 25 15.19 0.16 -2.26
C GLU A 25 14.16 1.28 -2.15
N THR A 26 13.45 1.52 -3.23
CA THR A 26 12.24 2.36 -3.27
C THR A 26 11.00 1.45 -3.20
N VAL A 27 10.21 1.62 -2.15
CA VAL A 27 8.98 0.86 -1.91
C VAL A 27 7.77 1.76 -2.12
N LEU A 28 6.77 1.27 -2.85
CA LEU A 28 5.44 1.89 -2.96
C LEU A 28 4.43 1.06 -2.15
N ASP A 29 3.69 1.71 -1.27
CA ASP A 29 2.56 1.13 -0.53
C ASP A 29 1.25 1.68 -1.08
N ILE A 30 0.47 0.82 -1.75
CA ILE A 30 -0.83 1.18 -2.34
C ILE A 30 -1.94 0.96 -1.32
N GLY A 31 -2.66 2.06 -1.01
CA GLY A 31 -3.65 2.10 0.06
C GLY A 31 -2.98 2.05 1.43
N CYS A 32 -1.98 2.91 1.63
CA CYS A 32 -1.12 2.88 2.82
C CYS A 32 -1.87 3.15 4.15
N GLY A 33 -3.11 3.63 4.08
CA GLY A 33 -3.91 3.94 5.27
C GLY A 33 -3.17 4.85 6.24
N ALA A 34 -3.20 4.52 7.53
CA ALA A 34 -2.47 5.26 8.57
C ALA A 34 -0.95 4.96 8.60
N GLY A 35 -0.43 4.16 7.66
CA GLY A 35 0.99 3.99 7.42
C GLY A 35 1.64 2.79 8.11
N THR A 36 0.90 1.78 8.54
CA THR A 36 1.48 0.62 9.24
C THR A 36 2.54 -0.08 8.39
N ASP A 37 2.17 -0.54 7.19
CA ASP A 37 3.08 -1.25 6.28
C ASP A 37 4.12 -0.29 5.69
N LEU A 38 3.72 0.95 5.37
CA LEU A 38 4.59 2.01 4.88
C LEU A 38 5.78 2.28 5.83
N LEU A 39 5.52 2.43 7.13
CA LEU A 39 6.57 2.71 8.12
C LEU A 39 7.48 1.50 8.37
N LEU A 40 6.94 0.29 8.25
CA LEU A 40 7.75 -0.92 8.28
C LEU A 40 8.68 -0.98 7.06
N ALA A 41 8.16 -0.66 5.87
CA ALA A 41 8.96 -0.56 4.65
C ALA A 41 10.07 0.48 4.79
N ALA A 42 9.74 1.69 5.28
CA ALA A 42 10.70 2.78 5.47
C ALA A 42 11.87 2.40 6.39
N ARG A 43 11.59 1.64 7.45
CA ARG A 43 12.64 1.11 8.34
C ARG A 43 13.52 0.07 7.66
N LYS A 44 12.92 -0.83 6.85
CA LYS A 44 13.67 -1.88 6.15
C LYS A 44 14.61 -1.31 5.08
N VAL A 45 14.12 -0.34 4.30
CA VAL A 45 14.95 0.29 3.25
C VAL A 45 16.02 1.21 3.84
N GLY A 46 15.84 1.68 5.07
CA GLY A 46 16.82 2.54 5.75
C GLY A 46 16.95 3.95 5.13
N PRO A 47 17.91 4.76 5.61
CA PRO A 47 18.02 6.16 5.24
C PRO A 47 18.43 6.39 3.77
N SER A 48 18.99 5.39 3.10
CA SER A 48 19.35 5.45 1.66
C SER A 48 18.22 5.02 0.74
N GLY A 49 17.14 4.41 1.28
CA GLY A 49 15.96 4.00 0.54
C GLY A 49 14.79 4.98 0.72
N ARG A 50 13.69 4.72 0.05
CA ARG A 50 12.46 5.53 0.10
C ARG A 50 11.25 4.66 0.30
N ALA A 51 10.29 5.10 1.11
CA ALA A 51 8.97 4.52 1.22
C ALA A 51 7.92 5.55 0.80
N ILE A 52 7.14 5.22 -0.21
CA ILE A 52 6.12 6.09 -0.80
C ILE A 52 4.78 5.46 -0.55
N GLY A 53 3.91 6.15 0.19
CA GLY A 53 2.52 5.73 0.41
C GLY A 53 1.56 6.48 -0.50
N VAL A 54 0.57 5.78 -1.03
CA VAL A 54 -0.56 6.40 -1.71
C VAL A 54 -1.87 5.98 -1.06
N ASP A 55 -2.76 6.94 -0.86
CA ASP A 55 -4.10 6.69 -0.32
C ASP A 55 -5.07 7.79 -0.81
N MET A 56 -6.33 7.44 -1.04
CA MET A 56 -7.35 8.41 -1.46
C MET A 56 -7.86 9.24 -0.29
N THR A 57 -7.86 8.69 0.92
CA THR A 57 -8.45 9.29 2.12
C THR A 57 -7.49 10.27 2.77
N GLU A 58 -7.88 11.54 2.89
CA GLU A 58 -7.02 12.60 3.45
C GLU A 58 -6.67 12.32 4.91
N ALA A 59 -7.66 11.95 5.73
CA ALA A 59 -7.44 11.66 7.15
C ALA A 59 -6.43 10.51 7.36
N MET A 60 -6.40 9.51 6.47
CA MET A 60 -5.41 8.42 6.53
C MET A 60 -4.01 8.91 6.19
N ARG A 61 -3.89 9.70 5.11
CA ARG A 61 -2.60 10.28 4.73
C ARG A 61 -2.00 11.17 5.83
N ASP A 62 -2.83 11.95 6.51
CA ASP A 62 -2.38 12.82 7.61
C ASP A 62 -1.91 11.99 8.81
N ARG A 63 -2.63 10.92 9.15
CA ARG A 63 -2.19 9.97 10.18
C ARG A 63 -0.85 9.32 9.80
N ALA A 64 -0.68 8.89 8.55
CA ALA A 64 0.57 8.32 8.09
C ALA A 64 1.75 9.29 8.24
N ARG A 65 1.56 10.57 7.86
CA ARG A 65 2.57 11.63 8.03
C ARG A 65 2.92 11.88 9.49
N VAL A 66 1.88 12.04 10.34
CA VAL A 66 2.08 12.22 11.79
C VAL A 66 2.81 11.04 12.39
N SER A 67 2.45 9.83 12.02
CA SER A 67 3.08 8.61 12.50
C SER A 67 4.55 8.49 12.05
N ALA A 68 4.87 8.86 10.81
CA ALA A 68 6.23 8.89 10.31
C ALA A 68 7.10 9.89 11.09
N ALA A 69 6.58 11.11 11.30
CA ALA A 69 7.26 12.15 12.06
C ALA A 69 7.49 11.74 13.53
N ALA A 70 6.49 11.12 14.15
CA ALA A 70 6.57 10.67 15.56
C ALA A 70 7.66 9.62 15.81
N VAL A 71 8.04 8.84 14.78
CA VAL A 71 9.12 7.84 14.88
C VAL A 71 10.41 8.27 14.17
N GLY A 72 10.50 9.54 13.76
CA GLY A 72 11.70 10.14 13.18
C GLY A 72 12.09 9.60 11.80
N LEU A 73 11.14 9.06 11.02
CA LEU A 73 11.39 8.59 9.66
C LEU A 73 11.33 9.77 8.69
N THR A 74 12.44 10.05 8.02
CA THR A 74 12.59 11.15 7.05
C THR A 74 12.54 10.69 5.60
N ASN A 75 12.50 9.37 5.37
CA ASN A 75 12.48 8.72 4.07
C ASN A 75 11.07 8.25 3.66
N VAL A 76 10.03 8.86 4.22
CA VAL A 76 8.61 8.57 3.94
C VAL A 76 7.98 9.72 3.17
N GLU A 77 7.30 9.39 2.08
CA GLU A 77 6.47 10.31 1.30
C GLU A 77 5.04 9.78 1.25
N VAL A 78 4.03 10.67 1.35
CA VAL A 78 2.62 10.27 1.28
C VAL A 78 1.88 11.17 0.30
N HIS A 79 1.27 10.56 -0.72
CA HIS A 79 0.55 11.24 -1.78
C HIS A 79 -0.92 10.82 -1.85
N ARG A 80 -1.76 11.72 -2.37
CA ARG A 80 -3.11 11.37 -2.80
C ARG A 80 -3.01 10.72 -4.17
N ALA A 81 -3.49 9.48 -4.30
CA ALA A 81 -3.64 8.83 -5.59
C ALA A 81 -4.67 7.71 -5.54
N ASP A 82 -5.20 7.40 -6.71
CA ASP A 82 -5.91 6.17 -7.02
C ASP A 82 -4.89 5.14 -7.53
N ALA A 83 -5.11 3.86 -7.24
CA ALA A 83 -4.26 2.77 -7.72
C ALA A 83 -4.23 2.67 -9.26
N THR A 84 -5.23 3.23 -9.94
CA THR A 84 -5.34 3.27 -11.41
C THR A 84 -4.62 4.46 -12.06
N ALA A 85 -4.04 5.37 -11.24
CA ALA A 85 -3.33 6.56 -11.72
C ALA A 85 -2.25 6.97 -10.70
N LEU A 86 -1.16 6.23 -10.67
CA LEU A 86 -0.08 6.44 -9.70
C LEU A 86 0.77 7.68 -10.07
N PRO A 87 1.05 8.59 -9.12
CA PRO A 87 1.79 9.83 -9.36
C PRO A 87 3.30 9.60 -9.36
N LEU A 88 3.75 8.55 -10.00
CA LEU A 88 5.14 8.11 -10.06
C LEU A 88 5.58 7.90 -11.50
N SER A 89 6.86 8.16 -11.75
CA SER A 89 7.49 7.90 -13.05
C SER A 89 7.53 6.41 -13.35
N ASP A 90 7.59 6.07 -14.63
CA ASP A 90 7.85 4.71 -15.09
C ASP A 90 9.16 4.19 -14.50
N VAL A 91 9.22 2.90 -14.21
CA VAL A 91 10.46 2.21 -13.82
C VAL A 91 11.18 2.89 -12.64
N SER A 92 10.41 3.34 -11.63
CA SER A 92 10.94 4.13 -10.50
C SER A 92 10.93 3.38 -9.15
N VAL A 93 10.26 2.23 -9.06
CA VAL A 93 10.00 1.50 -7.81
C VAL A 93 10.59 0.10 -7.87
N ASP A 94 11.21 -0.35 -6.78
CA ASP A 94 11.78 -1.69 -6.66
C ASP A 94 10.76 -2.70 -6.12
N VAL A 95 9.91 -2.25 -5.18
CA VAL A 95 8.88 -3.10 -4.55
C VAL A 95 7.57 -2.34 -4.47
N VAL A 96 6.48 -2.97 -4.87
CA VAL A 96 5.12 -2.53 -4.56
C VAL A 96 4.55 -3.45 -3.50
N ILE A 97 4.00 -2.88 -2.44
CA ILE A 97 3.23 -3.59 -1.42
C ILE A 97 1.77 -3.10 -1.46
N SER A 98 0.83 -3.99 -1.15
CA SER A 98 -0.57 -3.64 -0.96
C SER A 98 -1.24 -4.64 -0.03
N ASN A 99 -2.10 -4.17 0.86
CA ASN A 99 -2.72 -5.00 1.90
C ASN A 99 -4.21 -4.68 2.05
N GLY A 100 -5.07 -5.52 1.44
CA GLY A 100 -6.53 -5.40 1.52
C GLY A 100 -7.13 -4.21 0.75
N VAL A 101 -6.54 -3.84 -0.39
CA VAL A 101 -6.92 -2.63 -1.14
C VAL A 101 -7.34 -2.93 -2.57
N LEU A 102 -6.59 -3.77 -3.28
CA LEU A 102 -6.85 -4.00 -4.71
C LEU A 102 -8.19 -4.72 -4.97
N ASN A 103 -8.70 -5.50 -3.99
CA ASN A 103 -10.05 -6.07 -4.05
C ASN A 103 -11.14 -4.98 -4.16
N LEU A 104 -10.90 -3.78 -3.60
CA LEU A 104 -11.84 -2.66 -3.61
C LEU A 104 -11.78 -1.82 -4.89
N VAL A 105 -10.73 -1.97 -5.70
CA VAL A 105 -10.54 -1.22 -6.94
C VAL A 105 -11.46 -1.79 -8.04
N PRO A 106 -12.39 -1.00 -8.63
CA PRO A 106 -13.28 -1.49 -9.69
C PRO A 106 -12.52 -1.89 -10.96
N GLU A 107 -11.56 -1.07 -11.38
CA GLU A 107 -10.77 -1.25 -12.60
C GLU A 107 -9.41 -1.91 -12.28
N LYS A 108 -9.46 -3.16 -11.79
CA LYS A 108 -8.27 -3.91 -11.35
C LYS A 108 -7.18 -4.00 -12.42
N GLU A 109 -7.57 -4.21 -13.67
CA GLU A 109 -6.61 -4.29 -14.78
C GLU A 109 -5.80 -3.01 -14.92
N LYS A 110 -6.44 -1.84 -14.80
CA LYS A 110 -5.72 -0.55 -14.83
C LYS A 110 -4.75 -0.41 -13.67
N ALA A 111 -5.16 -0.83 -12.46
CA ALA A 111 -4.28 -0.81 -11.31
C ALA A 111 -3.04 -1.70 -11.53
N PHE A 112 -3.21 -2.91 -12.05
CA PHE A 112 -2.07 -3.77 -12.36
C PHE A 112 -1.19 -3.24 -13.50
N ILE A 113 -1.77 -2.55 -14.50
CA ILE A 113 -1.00 -1.85 -15.54
C ILE A 113 -0.14 -0.74 -14.91
N GLU A 114 -0.70 0.06 -14.01
CA GLU A 114 0.04 1.11 -13.29
C GLU A 114 1.13 0.54 -12.39
N ILE A 115 0.85 -0.53 -11.64
CA ILE A 115 1.85 -1.24 -10.84
C ILE A 115 3.00 -1.71 -11.73
N ARG A 116 2.70 -2.34 -12.87
CA ARG A 116 3.73 -2.76 -13.82
C ARG A 116 4.52 -1.59 -14.39
N ARG A 117 3.86 -0.46 -14.70
CA ARG A 117 4.51 0.74 -15.26
C ARG A 117 5.56 1.30 -14.31
N VAL A 118 5.22 1.40 -13.02
CA VAL A 118 6.13 1.99 -12.02
C VAL A 118 7.24 1.04 -11.56
N LEU A 119 7.03 -0.28 -11.65
CA LEU A 119 8.03 -1.27 -11.26
C LEU A 119 9.22 -1.30 -12.21
N ARG A 120 10.41 -1.33 -11.65
CA ARG A 120 11.66 -1.60 -12.37
C ARG A 120 11.70 -3.03 -12.90
N PRO A 121 12.48 -3.31 -13.97
CA PRO A 121 12.79 -4.68 -14.34
C PRO A 121 13.36 -5.46 -13.15
N GLY A 122 12.78 -6.61 -12.84
CA GLY A 122 13.12 -7.39 -11.64
C GLY A 122 12.46 -6.89 -10.33
N GLY A 123 11.68 -5.82 -10.39
CA GLY A 123 10.89 -5.35 -9.26
C GLY A 123 9.81 -6.35 -8.84
N ARG A 124 9.30 -6.20 -7.62
CA ARG A 124 8.42 -7.19 -6.97
C ARG A 124 7.09 -6.56 -6.55
N LEU A 125 5.99 -7.29 -6.73
CA LEU A 125 4.71 -7.01 -6.11
C LEU A 125 4.49 -8.00 -4.95
N GLN A 126 4.26 -7.48 -3.76
CA GLN A 126 3.94 -8.23 -2.55
C GLN A 126 2.53 -7.86 -2.12
N LEU A 127 1.57 -8.71 -2.47
CA LEU A 127 0.15 -8.46 -2.33
C LEU A 127 -0.47 -9.38 -1.28
N ALA A 128 -1.22 -8.80 -0.36
CA ALA A 128 -2.16 -9.50 0.50
C ALA A 128 -3.57 -8.98 0.22
N ASP A 129 -4.48 -9.86 -0.18
CA ASP A 129 -5.83 -9.44 -0.57
C ASP A 129 -6.86 -10.56 -0.37
N ILE A 130 -8.15 -10.18 -0.37
CA ILE A 130 -9.26 -11.14 -0.32
C ILE A 130 -9.52 -11.66 -1.72
N VAL A 131 -9.50 -12.97 -1.86
CA VAL A 131 -9.88 -13.68 -3.08
C VAL A 131 -11.16 -14.45 -2.83
N LEU A 132 -12.15 -14.29 -3.70
CA LEU A 132 -13.39 -15.03 -3.66
C LEU A 132 -13.23 -16.33 -4.44
N ASP A 133 -13.55 -17.45 -3.80
CA ASP A 133 -13.49 -18.79 -4.39
C ASP A 133 -14.76 -19.14 -5.22
N ALA A 134 -15.80 -18.29 -5.14
CA ALA A 134 -17.05 -18.47 -5.88
C ALA A 134 -17.66 -17.13 -6.29
N GLU A 135 -18.50 -17.14 -7.31
CA GLU A 135 -19.29 -15.95 -7.66
C GLU A 135 -20.27 -15.60 -6.54
N LEU A 136 -20.17 -14.37 -6.03
CA LEU A 136 -21.15 -13.86 -5.08
C LEU A 136 -22.46 -13.50 -5.77
N GLY A 137 -23.58 -13.84 -5.14
CA GLY A 137 -24.89 -13.33 -5.53
C GLY A 137 -24.93 -11.80 -5.56
N GLU A 138 -25.82 -11.22 -6.36
CA GLU A 138 -25.94 -9.76 -6.50
C GLU A 138 -26.20 -9.06 -5.16
N ASP A 139 -26.94 -9.67 -4.26
CA ASP A 139 -27.26 -9.12 -2.93
C ASP A 139 -26.03 -8.95 -2.07
N VAL A 140 -25.10 -9.91 -2.15
CA VAL A 140 -23.83 -9.88 -1.41
C VAL A 140 -22.87 -8.87 -2.04
N ARG A 141 -22.86 -8.75 -3.37
CA ARG A 141 -22.03 -7.77 -4.09
C ARG A 141 -22.40 -6.32 -3.76
N ARG A 142 -23.66 -6.05 -3.42
CA ARG A 142 -24.16 -4.72 -3.07
C ARG A 142 -23.95 -4.33 -1.61
N ASN A 143 -23.64 -5.29 -0.76
CA ASN A 143 -23.43 -5.01 0.67
C ASN A 143 -21.98 -4.57 0.92
N ILE A 144 -21.78 -3.24 0.97
CA ILE A 144 -20.45 -2.63 1.15
C ILE A 144 -19.80 -3.01 2.49
N ASP A 145 -20.61 -3.30 3.52
CA ASP A 145 -20.10 -3.65 4.86
C ASP A 145 -19.34 -4.99 4.86
N LEU A 146 -19.65 -5.86 3.90
CA LEU A 146 -18.94 -7.13 3.72
C LEU A 146 -17.53 -6.95 3.11
N TRP A 147 -17.25 -5.77 2.54
CA TRP A 147 -15.99 -5.45 1.87
C TRP A 147 -15.06 -4.57 2.69
N THR A 148 -15.62 -3.85 3.65
CA THR A 148 -14.88 -2.83 4.41
C THR A 148 -14.59 -3.22 5.86
N GLY A 149 -15.21 -4.28 6.36
CA GLY A 149 -14.98 -4.82 7.71
C GLY A 149 -15.60 -3.99 8.82
#